data_1d8dac5ea0e6ed6f269fc32a97d426ec
#
_entry.id   1d8dac5ea0e6ed6f269fc32a97d426ec
#
_cell.length_a   1.000
_cell.length_b   1.000
_cell.length_c   1.000
_cell.angle_alpha   90.00
_cell.angle_beta   90.00
_cell.angle_gamma   90.00
#
_symmetry.space_group_name_H-M   'P 1'
#
loop_
_entity.id
_entity.type
_entity.pdbx_description
1 polymer ?
#
loop_
_entity_poly.entity_id
_entity_poly.type
_entity_poly.pdbx_seq_one_letter_code
_entity_poly.pdbx_strand_id
1 'polypeptide(L)'
;MNKLLLSWAASTATPVLLLAAAAAPIFMAGCATFAADGGFDKVADLTRERVGVAPVWHRVPGDSVTAEVRSRIDELLGQPLSADASVELALLSNRGLQARFARLGVAEADRVRAGRLANPRVSFGHLRGGGVTEIDRSVMFDLLGLLTLPVASAVAAQRLEEAQYQAALAAVGVAAEAREAFFGAVAAREQVRYGEQVVESADVASELAQRMQQAGNLNKLDRMREHAFHAEAVAGLARARHRSVAARERLTRALGLGEQLSFELPERLPDLPQTALEPRDAERTAVERRLDVRLARLAAEATARSLGLTRATRFVNVLEAGYVNSSETGAPRRDGYEIELELPLFDFGATRAARAEALYLQAFHRTAAVATEARSQVRESYSAYRMAWDLARHYRDEIVPLRRRISEETLLRYNGMLVSVFELLADSREQVIGVTAYIEALRDFWIADSRLQTVLAAGPATAAVPGTAALPVTDAGPATSAAPYVDSAALFESAVAGRARAH
;
A
#
# COMPACT_ATOMS: atom_id res chain seq x y z
N MET A 1 -42.74 -27.55 -62.03
CA MET A 1 -41.39 -26.93 -61.94
C MET A 1 -41.10 -26.37 -60.57
N ASN A 2 -41.42 -27.12 -59.49
CA ASN A 2 -41.26 -26.61 -58.09
C ASN A 2 -40.81 -27.71 -57.07
N LYS A 3 -40.15 -28.75 -57.51
CA LYS A 3 -39.65 -29.82 -56.65
C LYS A 3 -38.12 -30.00 -56.63
N LEU A 4 -37.37 -29.25 -57.46
CA LEU A 4 -35.91 -29.38 -57.55
C LEU A 4 -35.12 -28.29 -56.80
N LEU A 5 -35.78 -27.26 -56.30
CA LEU A 5 -35.11 -26.19 -55.47
C LEU A 5 -35.06 -26.44 -53.99
N LEU A 6 -35.78 -27.44 -53.47
CA LEU A 6 -35.79 -27.80 -52.03
C LEU A 6 -34.77 -28.87 -51.63
N SER A 7 -34.11 -29.54 -52.55
CA SER A 7 -33.14 -30.61 -52.23
C SER A 7 -31.69 -30.09 -52.14
N TRP A 8 -31.40 -28.89 -52.62
CA TRP A 8 -30.04 -28.31 -52.59
C TRP A 8 -29.74 -27.50 -51.33
N ALA A 9 -30.76 -27.02 -50.61
CA ALA A 9 -30.61 -26.29 -49.36
C ALA A 9 -30.37 -27.20 -48.15
N ALA A 10 -30.70 -28.50 -48.23
CA ALA A 10 -30.59 -29.44 -47.13
C ALA A 10 -29.20 -30.12 -47.02
N SER A 11 -28.38 -30.11 -48.07
CA SER A 11 -27.10 -30.81 -48.09
C SER A 11 -25.90 -30.00 -47.58
N THR A 12 -26.00 -28.69 -47.52
CA THR A 12 -24.90 -27.81 -47.04
C THR A 12 -25.11 -27.28 -45.61
N ALA A 13 -26.33 -27.39 -45.08
CA ALA A 13 -26.64 -26.91 -43.71
C ALA A 13 -26.20 -27.90 -42.59
N THR A 14 -26.12 -29.18 -42.91
CA THR A 14 -25.80 -30.24 -41.92
C THR A 14 -24.36 -30.19 -41.37
N PRO A 15 -23.28 -30.00 -42.16
CA PRO A 15 -21.93 -29.93 -41.58
C PRO A 15 -21.68 -28.63 -40.82
N VAL A 16 -22.32 -27.52 -41.17
CA VAL A 16 -22.18 -26.24 -40.43
C VAL A 16 -22.92 -26.30 -39.11
N LEU A 17 -24.08 -26.91 -39.03
CA LEU A 17 -24.83 -27.14 -37.79
C LEU A 17 -24.13 -28.12 -36.87
N LEU A 18 -23.47 -29.16 -37.34
CA LEU A 18 -22.69 -30.11 -36.56
C LEU A 18 -21.39 -29.48 -36.02
N LEU A 19 -20.72 -28.63 -36.79
CA LEU A 19 -19.57 -27.86 -36.33
C LEU A 19 -19.98 -26.81 -35.29
N ALA A 20 -21.10 -26.13 -35.46
CA ALA A 20 -21.64 -25.17 -34.50
C ALA A 20 -22.10 -25.88 -33.20
N ALA A 21 -22.70 -27.07 -33.30
CA ALA A 21 -23.14 -27.85 -32.15
C ALA A 21 -21.93 -28.47 -31.37
N ALA A 22 -20.83 -28.81 -32.04
CA ALA A 22 -19.60 -29.28 -31.41
C ALA A 22 -18.77 -28.13 -30.80
N ALA A 23 -18.89 -26.92 -31.33
CA ALA A 23 -18.22 -25.72 -30.80
C ALA A 23 -18.95 -25.12 -29.60
N ALA A 24 -20.28 -25.29 -29.49
CA ALA A 24 -21.08 -24.72 -28.39
C ALA A 24 -20.61 -25.12 -26.97
N PRO A 25 -20.28 -26.40 -26.67
CA PRO A 25 -19.78 -26.76 -25.34
C PRO A 25 -18.36 -26.22 -25.05
N ILE A 26 -17.53 -26.02 -26.08
CA ILE A 26 -16.19 -25.43 -25.94
C ILE A 26 -16.32 -23.93 -25.59
N PHE A 27 -17.31 -23.22 -26.13
CA PHE A 27 -17.59 -21.83 -25.80
C PHE A 27 -18.17 -21.65 -24.37
N MET A 28 -18.86 -22.63 -23.84
CA MET A 28 -19.41 -22.53 -22.46
C MET A 28 -18.47 -23.00 -21.37
N ALA A 29 -17.50 -23.85 -21.68
CA ALA A 29 -16.58 -24.43 -20.68
C ALA A 29 -15.35 -23.59 -20.34
N GLY A 30 -15.08 -22.49 -21.05
CA GLY A 30 -13.82 -21.72 -20.96
C GLY A 30 -13.93 -20.27 -20.52
N CYS A 31 -15.10 -19.76 -20.11
CA CYS A 31 -15.21 -18.35 -19.75
C CYS A 31 -14.77 -18.11 -18.29
N ALA A 32 -13.55 -17.62 -18.10
CA ALA A 32 -13.16 -17.04 -16.81
C ALA A 32 -14.17 -15.96 -16.42
N THR A 33 -14.72 -16.07 -15.21
CA THR A 33 -15.66 -15.09 -14.63
C THR A 33 -14.99 -14.28 -13.54
N PHE A 34 -15.54 -13.10 -13.30
CA PHE A 34 -15.12 -12.29 -12.13
C PHE A 34 -15.50 -13.00 -10.83
N ALA A 35 -14.59 -12.99 -9.87
CA ALA A 35 -14.90 -13.41 -8.51
C ALA A 35 -15.90 -12.42 -7.88
N ALA A 36 -16.86 -12.91 -7.09
CA ALA A 36 -17.87 -12.08 -6.45
C ALA A 36 -17.24 -11.03 -5.51
N ASP A 37 -16.17 -11.45 -4.82
CA ASP A 37 -15.35 -10.61 -3.91
C ASP A 37 -14.27 -9.78 -4.65
N GLY A 38 -14.02 -10.03 -5.95
CA GLY A 38 -12.91 -9.45 -6.73
C GLY A 38 -11.54 -9.88 -6.25
N GLY A 39 -11.45 -11.04 -5.58
CA GLY A 39 -10.23 -11.58 -5.01
C GLY A 39 -9.83 -10.94 -3.67
N PHE A 40 -10.73 -10.22 -3.00
CA PHE A 40 -10.44 -9.48 -1.78
C PHE A 40 -10.44 -10.36 -0.51
N ASP A 41 -11.18 -11.45 -0.45
CA ASP A 41 -11.29 -12.32 0.73
C ASP A 41 -9.92 -12.79 1.21
N LYS A 42 -9.03 -13.17 0.29
CA LYS A 42 -7.65 -13.54 0.61
C LYS A 42 -6.86 -12.38 1.26
N VAL A 43 -7.07 -11.15 0.81
CA VAL A 43 -6.45 -9.94 1.41
C VAL A 43 -6.95 -9.73 2.84
N ALA A 44 -8.26 -9.89 3.04
CA ALA A 44 -8.89 -9.77 4.35
C ALA A 44 -8.34 -10.82 5.33
N ASP A 45 -8.22 -12.08 4.90
CA ASP A 45 -7.70 -13.18 5.71
C ASP A 45 -6.21 -12.99 6.03
N LEU A 46 -5.38 -12.67 5.03
CA LEU A 46 -3.96 -12.38 5.23
C LEU A 46 -3.73 -11.21 6.21
N THR A 47 -4.56 -10.18 6.15
CA THR A 47 -4.46 -9.03 7.05
C THR A 47 -4.94 -9.41 8.45
N ARG A 48 -6.08 -10.10 8.56
CA ARG A 48 -6.63 -10.55 9.86
C ARG A 48 -5.65 -11.44 10.61
N GLU A 49 -5.00 -12.38 9.92
CA GLU A 49 -3.99 -13.27 10.53
C GLU A 49 -2.82 -12.49 11.17
N ARG A 50 -2.47 -11.31 10.63
CA ARG A 50 -1.28 -10.54 11.03
C ARG A 50 -1.57 -9.36 11.93
N VAL A 51 -2.73 -8.77 11.80
CA VAL A 51 -3.12 -7.53 12.51
C VAL A 51 -4.24 -7.79 13.50
N GLY A 52 -4.95 -8.92 13.39
CA GLY A 52 -6.11 -9.27 14.21
C GLY A 52 -7.43 -8.74 13.68
N VAL A 53 -7.41 -7.81 12.72
CA VAL A 53 -8.60 -7.15 12.15
C VAL A 53 -8.58 -7.27 10.63
N ALA A 54 -9.73 -7.52 10.02
CA ALA A 54 -9.88 -7.53 8.57
C ALA A 54 -10.15 -6.12 8.04
N PRO A 55 -9.52 -5.72 6.93
CA PRO A 55 -9.87 -4.49 6.23
C PRO A 55 -11.22 -4.64 5.50
N VAL A 56 -11.81 -3.52 5.11
CA VAL A 56 -13.02 -3.47 4.28
C VAL A 56 -12.70 -2.73 2.98
N TRP A 57 -13.17 -3.27 1.85
CA TRP A 57 -13.03 -2.62 0.55
C TRP A 57 -14.35 -1.97 0.10
N HIS A 58 -14.33 -0.64 -0.05
CA HIS A 58 -15.46 0.14 -0.56
C HIS A 58 -15.45 0.15 -2.09
N ARG A 59 -16.28 -0.68 -2.73
CA ARG A 59 -16.29 -0.85 -4.20
C ARG A 59 -17.07 0.21 -4.96
N VAL A 60 -17.97 0.91 -4.29
CA VAL A 60 -18.82 1.92 -4.91
C VAL A 60 -18.25 3.31 -4.64
N PRO A 61 -18.01 4.14 -5.67
CA PRO A 61 -17.60 5.52 -5.48
C PRO A 61 -18.69 6.35 -4.79
N GLY A 62 -18.32 7.23 -3.87
CA GLY A 62 -19.24 8.14 -3.16
C GLY A 62 -19.38 7.81 -1.68
N ASP A 63 -20.35 8.43 -1.02
CA ASP A 63 -20.60 8.35 0.43
C ASP A 63 -21.18 7.03 0.93
N SER A 64 -21.20 6.02 0.10
CA SER A 64 -21.73 4.70 0.46
C SER A 64 -20.72 3.84 1.25
N VAL A 65 -20.15 4.42 2.30
CA VAL A 65 -19.73 3.60 3.44
C VAL A 65 -21.00 2.90 3.90
N THR A 66 -21.02 1.57 3.90
CA THR A 66 -22.22 0.84 4.33
C THR A 66 -22.64 1.34 5.71
N ALA A 67 -23.94 1.34 5.99
CA ALA A 67 -24.45 1.81 7.30
C ALA A 67 -23.73 1.09 8.46
N GLU A 68 -23.38 -0.18 8.26
CA GLU A 68 -22.64 -1.01 9.22
C GLU A 68 -21.22 -0.46 9.50
N VAL A 69 -20.46 -0.10 8.46
CA VAL A 69 -19.12 0.46 8.65
C VAL A 69 -19.19 1.83 9.31
N ARG A 70 -20.18 2.65 8.96
CA ARG A 70 -20.39 3.96 9.60
C ARG A 70 -20.74 3.79 11.08
N SER A 71 -21.66 2.89 11.40
CA SER A 71 -22.01 2.57 12.79
C SER A 71 -20.80 2.06 13.57
N ARG A 72 -19.93 1.25 12.94
CA ARG A 72 -18.71 0.77 13.59
C ARG A 72 -17.70 1.90 13.84
N ILE A 73 -17.53 2.81 12.89
CA ILE A 73 -16.71 4.01 13.06
C ILE A 73 -17.24 4.87 14.22
N ASP A 74 -18.55 5.12 14.28
CA ASP A 74 -19.16 5.91 15.34
C ASP A 74 -19.00 5.24 16.72
N GLU A 75 -19.13 3.92 16.80
CA GLU A 75 -18.87 3.14 18.03
C GLU A 75 -17.41 3.30 18.51
N LEU A 76 -16.44 3.17 17.59
CA LEU A 76 -15.01 3.28 17.91
C LEU A 76 -14.61 4.71 18.33
N LEU A 77 -15.29 5.73 17.80
CA LEU A 77 -15.05 7.14 18.15
C LEU A 77 -15.80 7.58 19.41
N GLY A 78 -16.81 6.83 19.84
CA GLY A 78 -17.61 7.12 21.04
C GLY A 78 -16.88 6.87 22.36
N GLN A 79 -15.67 6.30 22.34
CA GLN A 79 -14.84 6.01 23.51
C GLN A 79 -13.41 6.56 23.29
N PRO A 80 -12.62 6.77 24.37
CA PRO A 80 -11.23 7.10 24.22
C PRO A 80 -10.51 6.06 23.38
N LEU A 81 -9.83 6.55 22.34
CA LEU A 81 -9.24 5.71 21.31
C LEU A 81 -8.16 4.78 21.91
N SER A 82 -8.20 3.51 21.56
CA SER A 82 -7.13 2.55 21.86
C SER A 82 -6.21 2.36 20.65
N ALA A 83 -5.05 1.71 20.87
CA ALA A 83 -4.14 1.36 19.77
C ALA A 83 -4.82 0.46 18.73
N ASP A 84 -5.58 -0.54 19.19
CA ASP A 84 -6.29 -1.48 18.31
C ASP A 84 -7.50 -0.82 17.61
N ALA A 85 -8.24 0.05 18.30
CA ALA A 85 -9.28 0.87 17.69
C ALA A 85 -8.72 1.80 16.61
N SER A 86 -7.53 2.36 16.82
CA SER A 86 -6.84 3.18 15.81
C SER A 86 -6.50 2.37 14.55
N VAL A 87 -6.04 1.14 14.72
CA VAL A 87 -5.77 0.22 13.62
C VAL A 87 -7.05 -0.11 12.85
N GLU A 88 -8.12 -0.47 13.56
CA GLU A 88 -9.41 -0.80 12.95
C GLU A 88 -9.97 0.39 12.16
N LEU A 89 -9.98 1.60 12.74
CA LEU A 89 -10.41 2.82 12.06
C LEU A 89 -9.60 3.08 10.79
N ALA A 90 -8.27 2.94 10.84
CA ALA A 90 -7.42 3.14 9.68
C ALA A 90 -7.74 2.15 8.55
N LEU A 91 -7.98 0.87 8.88
CA LEU A 91 -8.35 -0.16 7.91
C LEU A 91 -9.75 0.06 7.30
N LEU A 92 -10.66 0.70 8.04
CA LEU A 92 -12.01 1.04 7.58
C LEU A 92 -12.06 2.33 6.74
N SER A 93 -11.28 3.36 7.12
CA SER A 93 -11.49 4.73 6.63
C SER A 93 -10.39 5.26 5.70
N ASN A 94 -9.18 4.66 5.70
CA ASN A 94 -8.03 5.22 4.97
C ASN A 94 -8.23 5.17 3.46
N ARG A 95 -8.43 6.36 2.84
CA ARG A 95 -8.66 6.50 1.39
C ARG A 95 -7.46 6.04 0.54
N GLY A 96 -6.24 6.20 1.05
CA GLY A 96 -5.02 5.70 0.38
C GLY A 96 -5.01 4.18 0.29
N LEU A 97 -5.49 3.49 1.33
CA LEU A 97 -5.67 2.04 1.33
C LEU A 97 -6.74 1.60 0.33
N GLN A 98 -7.89 2.29 0.26
CA GLN A 98 -8.95 2.01 -0.71
C GLN A 98 -8.44 2.13 -2.16
N ALA A 99 -7.61 3.15 -2.46
CA ALA A 99 -6.98 3.29 -3.77
C ALA A 99 -6.03 2.11 -4.12
N ARG A 100 -5.38 1.53 -3.12
CA ARG A 100 -4.54 0.32 -3.30
C ARG A 100 -5.39 -0.92 -3.53
N PHE A 101 -6.53 -1.05 -2.85
CA PHE A 101 -7.47 -2.15 -3.10
C PHE A 101 -8.10 -2.08 -4.50
N ALA A 102 -8.33 -0.88 -5.04
CA ALA A 102 -8.82 -0.73 -6.40
C ALA A 102 -7.87 -1.35 -7.47
N ARG A 103 -6.55 -1.41 -7.21
CA ARG A 103 -5.59 -2.12 -8.08
C ARG A 103 -5.85 -3.62 -8.15
N LEU A 104 -6.43 -4.20 -7.10
CA LEU A 104 -6.83 -5.61 -7.10
C LEU A 104 -7.91 -5.87 -8.16
N GLY A 105 -8.88 -4.95 -8.30
CA GLY A 105 -9.89 -5.03 -9.36
C GLY A 105 -9.29 -4.98 -10.77
N VAL A 106 -8.21 -4.21 -10.97
CA VAL A 106 -7.47 -4.20 -12.25
C VAL A 106 -6.81 -5.56 -12.50
N ALA A 107 -6.11 -6.11 -11.50
CA ALA A 107 -5.45 -7.41 -11.62
C ALA A 107 -6.47 -8.55 -11.85
N GLU A 108 -7.65 -8.48 -11.23
CA GLU A 108 -8.74 -9.43 -11.45
C GLU A 108 -9.29 -9.31 -12.89
N ALA A 109 -9.45 -8.10 -13.40
CA ALA A 109 -9.87 -7.88 -14.81
C ALA A 109 -8.85 -8.44 -15.80
N ASP A 110 -7.54 -8.26 -15.53
CA ASP A 110 -6.47 -8.83 -16.34
C ASP A 110 -6.47 -10.37 -16.28
N ARG A 111 -6.72 -10.96 -15.10
CA ARG A 111 -6.88 -12.41 -14.95
C ARG A 111 -8.06 -12.95 -15.79
N VAL A 112 -9.21 -12.28 -15.69
CA VAL A 112 -10.40 -12.66 -16.47
C VAL A 112 -10.13 -12.51 -17.96
N ARG A 113 -9.47 -11.44 -18.39
CA ARG A 113 -9.08 -11.22 -19.79
C ARG A 113 -8.15 -12.32 -20.30
N ALA A 114 -7.12 -12.66 -19.54
CA ALA A 114 -6.15 -13.69 -19.89
C ALA A 114 -6.73 -15.11 -19.91
N GLY A 115 -7.83 -15.35 -19.21
CA GLY A 115 -8.56 -16.62 -19.18
C GLY A 115 -9.68 -16.71 -20.23
N ARG A 116 -9.80 -15.73 -21.14
CA ARG A 116 -10.79 -15.74 -22.22
C ARG A 116 -10.10 -15.81 -23.57
N LEU A 117 -10.82 -16.37 -24.54
CA LEU A 117 -10.39 -16.30 -25.93
C LEU A 117 -10.33 -14.85 -26.40
N ALA A 118 -9.35 -14.52 -27.23
CA ALA A 118 -9.31 -13.24 -27.92
C ALA A 118 -10.54 -13.08 -28.81
N ASN A 119 -11.11 -11.87 -28.85
CA ASN A 119 -12.24 -11.59 -29.70
C ASN A 119 -11.85 -11.79 -31.19
N PRO A 120 -12.73 -12.35 -32.02
CA PRO A 120 -12.48 -12.44 -33.46
C PRO A 120 -12.32 -11.05 -34.04
N ARG A 121 -11.39 -10.91 -34.98
CA ARG A 121 -11.23 -9.70 -35.76
C ARG A 121 -12.16 -9.79 -36.97
N VAL A 122 -13.06 -8.82 -37.11
CA VAL A 122 -13.95 -8.71 -38.26
C VAL A 122 -13.50 -7.50 -39.08
N SER A 123 -13.26 -7.71 -40.38
CA SER A 123 -12.98 -6.63 -41.31
C SER A 123 -14.05 -6.54 -42.40
N PHE A 124 -14.31 -5.30 -42.82
CA PHE A 124 -15.19 -4.98 -43.90
C PHE A 124 -14.53 -3.91 -44.79
N GLY A 125 -14.19 -4.28 -46.00
CA GLY A 125 -13.64 -3.40 -47.02
C GLY A 125 -14.68 -3.09 -48.08
N HIS A 126 -14.77 -1.83 -48.52
CA HIS A 126 -15.58 -1.41 -49.66
C HIS A 126 -14.75 -0.46 -50.51
N LEU A 127 -14.37 -0.94 -51.70
CA LEU A 127 -13.57 -0.20 -52.68
C LEU A 127 -14.41 0.06 -53.90
N ARG A 128 -14.32 1.27 -54.43
CA ARG A 128 -15.04 1.66 -55.67
C ARG A 128 -14.14 2.48 -56.58
N GLY A 129 -13.99 2.03 -57.82
CA GLY A 129 -13.17 2.73 -58.81
C GLY A 129 -13.43 2.19 -60.21
N GLY A 130 -13.34 3.03 -61.24
CA GLY A 130 -13.47 2.59 -62.63
C GLY A 130 -14.77 1.89 -62.99
N GLY A 131 -15.89 2.12 -62.29
CA GLY A 131 -17.16 1.42 -62.49
C GLY A 131 -17.27 0.05 -61.81
N VAL A 132 -16.23 -0.38 -61.11
CA VAL A 132 -16.18 -1.63 -60.33
C VAL A 132 -16.35 -1.32 -58.85
N THR A 133 -17.13 -2.14 -58.15
CA THR A 133 -17.27 -2.12 -56.68
C THR A 133 -16.79 -3.46 -56.15
N GLU A 134 -15.86 -3.44 -55.24
CA GLU A 134 -15.33 -4.60 -54.51
C GLU A 134 -15.75 -4.52 -53.06
N ILE A 135 -16.22 -5.62 -52.50
CA ILE A 135 -16.61 -5.74 -51.09
C ILE A 135 -15.91 -6.95 -50.52
N ASP A 136 -15.01 -6.69 -49.56
CA ASP A 136 -14.28 -7.71 -48.80
C ASP A 136 -14.83 -7.85 -47.41
N ARG A 137 -14.93 -9.06 -46.93
CA ARG A 137 -15.35 -9.39 -45.55
C ARG A 137 -14.45 -10.48 -45.05
N SER A 138 -13.91 -10.31 -43.84
CA SER A 138 -13.17 -11.38 -43.18
C SER A 138 -13.52 -11.51 -41.69
N VAL A 139 -13.36 -12.72 -41.18
CA VAL A 139 -13.44 -13.02 -39.74
C VAL A 139 -12.22 -13.86 -39.40
N MET A 140 -11.31 -13.32 -38.60
CA MET A 140 -10.05 -13.96 -38.18
C MET A 140 -10.07 -14.31 -36.70
N PHE A 141 -9.46 -15.44 -36.33
CA PHE A 141 -9.34 -15.95 -34.97
C PHE A 141 -7.87 -16.13 -34.64
N ASP A 142 -7.49 -15.71 -33.40
CA ASP A 142 -6.14 -15.91 -32.83
C ASP A 142 -5.95 -17.36 -32.40
N LEU A 143 -5.24 -18.16 -33.18
CA LEU A 143 -4.91 -19.54 -32.85
C LEU A 143 -3.74 -19.64 -31.89
N LEU A 144 -2.77 -18.72 -31.94
CA LEU A 144 -1.65 -18.71 -31.02
C LEU A 144 -2.14 -18.42 -29.60
N GLY A 145 -3.03 -17.42 -29.45
CA GLY A 145 -3.70 -17.13 -28.18
C GLY A 145 -4.47 -18.32 -27.62
N LEU A 146 -5.19 -19.05 -28.48
CA LEU A 146 -5.89 -20.27 -28.08
C LEU A 146 -4.93 -21.36 -27.55
N LEU A 147 -3.81 -21.61 -28.22
CA LEU A 147 -2.82 -22.61 -27.83
C LEU A 147 -2.09 -22.22 -26.53
N THR A 148 -1.86 -20.95 -26.32
CA THR A 148 -1.14 -20.43 -25.14
C THR A 148 -2.05 -20.09 -23.97
N LEU A 149 -3.36 -20.09 -24.14
CA LEU A 149 -4.38 -19.72 -23.15
C LEU A 149 -4.18 -20.36 -21.76
N PRO A 150 -3.90 -21.67 -21.61
CA PRO A 150 -3.74 -22.27 -20.29
C PRO A 150 -2.56 -21.67 -19.51
N VAL A 151 -1.44 -21.42 -20.22
CA VAL A 151 -0.22 -20.87 -19.58
C VAL A 151 -0.41 -19.37 -19.30
N ALA A 152 -1.00 -18.63 -20.23
CA ALA A 152 -1.32 -17.21 -20.06
C ALA A 152 -2.27 -16.99 -18.86
N SER A 153 -3.31 -17.81 -18.74
CA SER A 153 -4.25 -17.81 -17.63
C SER A 153 -3.55 -18.12 -16.30
N ALA A 154 -2.65 -19.11 -16.26
CA ALA A 154 -1.89 -19.46 -15.05
C ALA A 154 -0.95 -18.32 -14.61
N VAL A 155 -0.29 -17.64 -15.55
CA VAL A 155 0.55 -16.47 -15.27
C VAL A 155 -0.30 -15.30 -14.73
N ALA A 156 -1.46 -15.06 -15.33
CA ALA A 156 -2.36 -14.00 -14.86
C ALA A 156 -2.95 -14.29 -13.47
N ALA A 157 -3.24 -15.55 -13.16
CA ALA A 157 -3.66 -15.97 -11.81
C ALA A 157 -2.58 -15.69 -10.77
N GLN A 158 -1.30 -15.95 -11.09
CA GLN A 158 -0.20 -15.60 -10.19
C GLN A 158 -0.04 -14.09 -10.00
N ARG A 159 -0.22 -13.29 -11.05
CA ARG A 159 -0.20 -11.82 -10.95
C ARG A 159 -1.32 -11.29 -10.05
N LEU A 160 -2.51 -11.89 -10.10
CA LEU A 160 -3.58 -11.58 -9.16
C LEU A 160 -3.14 -11.91 -7.72
N GLU A 161 -2.54 -13.09 -7.52
CA GLU A 161 -2.02 -13.47 -6.21
C GLU A 161 -0.95 -12.48 -5.71
N GLU A 162 -0.02 -12.04 -6.57
CA GLU A 162 0.93 -10.98 -6.23
C GLU A 162 0.21 -9.69 -5.81
N ALA A 163 -0.82 -9.26 -6.54
CA ALA A 163 -1.62 -8.09 -6.20
C ALA A 163 -2.32 -8.22 -4.84
N GLN A 164 -2.81 -9.43 -4.49
CA GLN A 164 -3.40 -9.74 -3.19
C GLN A 164 -2.37 -9.59 -2.06
N TYR A 165 -1.15 -10.12 -2.21
CA TYR A 165 -0.09 -9.95 -1.23
C TYR A 165 0.36 -8.49 -1.11
N GLN A 166 0.43 -7.74 -2.21
CA GLN A 166 0.71 -6.30 -2.19
C GLN A 166 -0.37 -5.50 -1.44
N ALA A 167 -1.64 -5.84 -1.65
CA ALA A 167 -2.75 -5.22 -0.95
C ALA A 167 -2.72 -5.53 0.56
N ALA A 168 -2.41 -6.78 0.95
CA ALA A 168 -2.25 -7.17 2.34
C ALA A 168 -1.06 -6.46 3.01
N LEU A 169 0.09 -6.37 2.32
CA LEU A 169 1.25 -5.58 2.78
C LEU A 169 0.89 -4.11 3.02
N ALA A 170 0.10 -3.52 2.11
CA ALA A 170 -0.35 -2.16 2.26
C ALA A 170 -1.28 -1.98 3.47
N ALA A 171 -2.17 -2.94 3.73
CA ALA A 171 -3.06 -2.92 4.89
C ALA A 171 -2.26 -3.03 6.20
N VAL A 172 -1.30 -3.95 6.28
CA VAL A 172 -0.41 -4.08 7.46
C VAL A 172 0.42 -2.82 7.67
N GLY A 173 0.90 -2.18 6.58
CA GLY A 173 1.64 -0.91 6.65
C GLY A 173 0.79 0.23 7.22
N VAL A 174 -0.46 0.36 6.77
CA VAL A 174 -1.42 1.35 7.30
C VAL A 174 -1.74 1.08 8.78
N ALA A 175 -1.92 -0.17 9.17
CA ALA A 175 -2.12 -0.56 10.56
C ALA A 175 -0.94 -0.18 11.45
N ALA A 176 0.29 -0.42 10.99
CA ALA A 176 1.51 -0.03 11.70
C ALA A 176 1.64 1.49 11.84
N GLU A 177 1.39 2.24 10.76
CA GLU A 177 1.41 3.71 10.78
C GLU A 177 0.38 4.30 11.74
N ALA A 178 -0.84 3.74 11.77
CA ALA A 178 -1.89 4.16 12.70
C ALA A 178 -1.48 3.91 14.15
N ARG A 179 -0.91 2.74 14.46
CA ARG A 179 -0.46 2.38 15.81
C ARG A 179 0.70 3.27 16.27
N GLU A 180 1.71 3.50 15.43
CA GLU A 180 2.82 4.41 15.74
C GLU A 180 2.34 5.87 15.96
N ALA A 181 1.44 6.34 15.10
CA ALA A 181 0.87 7.68 15.21
C ALA A 181 0.01 7.83 16.49
N PHE A 182 -0.71 6.78 16.89
CA PHE A 182 -1.48 6.75 18.12
C PHE A 182 -0.57 6.93 19.36
N PHE A 183 0.48 6.10 19.50
CA PHE A 183 1.40 6.23 20.63
C PHE A 183 2.11 7.58 20.66
N GLY A 184 2.47 8.11 19.47
CA GLY A 184 3.03 9.45 19.35
C GLY A 184 2.07 10.56 19.82
N ALA A 185 0.79 10.45 19.49
CA ALA A 185 -0.23 11.44 19.85
C ALA A 185 -0.55 11.39 21.36
N VAL A 186 -0.65 10.19 21.94
CA VAL A 186 -0.88 10.01 23.39
C VAL A 186 0.30 10.58 24.19
N ALA A 187 1.54 10.23 23.81
CA ALA A 187 2.75 10.75 24.46
C ALA A 187 2.82 12.29 24.40
N ALA A 188 2.51 12.87 23.23
CA ALA A 188 2.53 14.31 23.08
C ALA A 188 1.46 15.02 23.92
N ARG A 189 0.28 14.42 24.09
CA ARG A 189 -0.77 14.91 25.01
C ARG A 189 -0.30 14.84 26.46
N GLU A 190 0.30 13.74 26.86
CA GLU A 190 0.84 13.55 28.21
C GLU A 190 1.94 14.57 28.53
N GLN A 191 2.82 14.85 27.56
CA GLN A 191 3.85 15.89 27.69
C GLN A 191 3.26 17.30 27.85
N VAL A 192 2.15 17.64 27.17
CA VAL A 192 1.47 18.92 27.36
C VAL A 192 0.93 19.04 28.78
N ARG A 193 0.21 18.02 29.25
CA ARG A 193 -0.36 18.02 30.61
C ARG A 193 0.72 18.13 31.69
N TYR A 194 1.81 17.40 31.52
CA TYR A 194 2.95 17.50 32.43
C TYR A 194 3.63 18.89 32.35
N GLY A 195 3.80 19.43 31.14
CA GLY A 195 4.34 20.79 30.93
C GLY A 195 3.48 21.88 31.57
N GLU A 196 2.15 21.73 31.62
CA GLU A 196 1.24 22.65 32.29
C GLU A 196 1.48 22.65 33.81
N GLN A 197 1.64 21.49 34.42
CA GLN A 197 2.01 21.36 35.85
C GLN A 197 3.39 21.97 36.16
N VAL A 198 4.36 21.80 35.25
CA VAL A 198 5.69 22.39 35.37
C VAL A 198 5.64 23.93 35.33
N VAL A 199 4.86 24.49 34.38
CA VAL A 199 4.70 25.96 34.30
C VAL A 199 4.02 26.51 35.52
N GLU A 200 2.96 25.88 36.06
CA GLU A 200 2.28 26.27 37.28
C GLU A 200 3.26 26.27 38.47
N SER A 201 4.07 25.21 38.64
CA SER A 201 5.07 25.12 39.68
C SER A 201 6.17 26.17 39.54
N ALA A 202 6.63 26.44 38.31
CA ALA A 202 7.67 27.43 38.02
C ALA A 202 7.17 28.87 38.24
N ASP A 203 5.89 29.16 37.99
CA ASP A 203 5.27 30.45 38.25
C ASP A 203 5.28 30.76 39.77
N VAL A 204 4.79 29.82 40.57
CA VAL A 204 4.81 29.92 42.05
C VAL A 204 6.22 30.11 42.56
N ALA A 205 7.21 29.36 42.03
CA ALA A 205 8.61 29.49 42.42
C ALA A 205 9.19 30.87 42.06
N SER A 206 8.88 31.39 40.89
CA SER A 206 9.33 32.70 40.44
C SER A 206 8.71 33.85 41.26
N GLU A 207 7.42 33.73 41.62
CA GLU A 207 6.74 34.70 42.48
C GLU A 207 7.34 34.67 43.94
N LEU A 208 7.59 33.47 44.49
CA LEU A 208 8.25 33.35 45.78
C LEU A 208 9.65 33.99 45.80
N ALA A 209 10.44 33.72 44.74
CA ALA A 209 11.78 34.29 44.60
C ALA A 209 11.73 35.83 44.51
N GLN A 210 10.72 36.41 43.88
CA GLN A 210 10.52 37.85 43.80
C GLN A 210 10.18 38.42 45.18
N ARG A 211 9.27 37.83 45.92
CA ARG A 211 8.89 38.25 47.28
C ARG A 211 10.06 38.13 48.27
N MET A 212 10.86 37.06 48.22
CA MET A 212 12.06 36.88 49.04
C MET A 212 13.13 37.93 48.73
N GLN A 213 13.32 38.29 47.46
CA GLN A 213 14.26 39.34 47.10
C GLN A 213 13.81 40.72 47.61
N GLN A 214 12.51 41.05 47.55
CA GLN A 214 11.97 42.27 48.12
C GLN A 214 12.15 42.37 49.64
N ALA A 215 12.06 41.23 50.34
CA ALA A 215 12.32 41.11 51.76
C ALA A 215 13.82 41.09 52.13
N GLY A 216 14.75 41.15 51.16
CA GLY A 216 16.20 41.07 51.38
C GLY A 216 16.74 39.68 51.62
N ASN A 217 15.91 38.63 51.55
CA ASN A 217 16.28 37.24 51.83
C ASN A 217 16.81 36.52 50.58
N LEU A 218 16.84 37.16 49.40
CA LEU A 218 17.31 36.61 48.15
C LEU A 218 18.16 37.61 47.39
N ASN A 219 19.25 37.17 46.79
CA ASN A 219 20.05 38.05 45.92
C ASN A 219 19.43 38.17 44.52
N LYS A 220 19.81 39.21 43.79
CA LYS A 220 19.30 39.52 42.45
C LYS A 220 19.58 38.41 41.43
N LEU A 221 20.76 37.74 41.53
CA LEU A 221 21.16 36.69 40.55
C LEU A 221 20.25 35.48 40.70
N ASP A 222 19.97 35.05 41.90
CA ASP A 222 19.15 33.87 42.12
C ASP A 222 17.69 34.08 41.71
N ARG A 223 17.13 35.27 41.99
CA ARG A 223 15.82 35.64 41.44
C ARG A 223 15.81 35.60 39.93
N MET A 224 16.88 36.07 39.26
CA MET A 224 16.96 36.03 37.78
C MET A 224 17.03 34.57 37.27
N ARG A 225 17.67 33.67 37.99
CA ARG A 225 17.70 32.25 37.65
C ARG A 225 16.31 31.58 37.71
N GLU A 226 15.51 31.90 38.74
CA GLU A 226 14.14 31.39 38.85
C GLU A 226 13.22 31.95 37.75
N HIS A 227 13.36 33.23 37.47
CA HIS A 227 12.61 33.86 36.35
C HIS A 227 13.02 33.25 34.98
N ALA A 228 14.30 32.95 34.78
CA ALA A 228 14.76 32.28 33.56
C ALA A 228 14.17 30.89 33.43
N PHE A 229 14.10 30.10 34.53
CA PHE A 229 13.47 28.78 34.51
C PHE A 229 11.98 28.85 34.18
N HIS A 230 11.22 29.80 34.75
CA HIS A 230 9.83 30.01 34.42
C HIS A 230 9.68 30.35 32.90
N ALA A 231 10.51 31.26 32.38
CA ALA A 231 10.47 31.61 30.95
C ALA A 231 10.79 30.38 30.05
N GLU A 232 11.75 29.54 30.44
CA GLU A 232 12.06 28.28 29.73
C GLU A 232 10.92 27.27 29.81
N ALA A 233 10.24 27.14 30.95
CA ALA A 233 9.09 26.27 31.14
C ALA A 233 7.93 26.69 30.23
N VAL A 234 7.62 28.00 30.16
CA VAL A 234 6.59 28.55 29.24
C VAL A 234 6.92 28.26 27.77
N ALA A 235 8.18 28.50 27.36
CA ALA A 235 8.64 28.16 26.02
C ALA A 235 8.59 26.66 25.76
N GLY A 236 8.90 25.82 26.76
CA GLY A 236 8.79 24.35 26.72
C GLY A 236 7.35 23.91 26.48
N LEU A 237 6.41 24.45 27.21
CA LEU A 237 4.97 24.18 27.04
C LEU A 237 4.45 24.60 25.67
N ALA A 238 4.86 25.75 25.17
CA ALA A 238 4.48 26.19 23.82
C ALA A 238 4.94 25.20 22.74
N ARG A 239 6.19 24.69 22.87
CA ARG A 239 6.72 23.64 21.97
C ARG A 239 5.97 22.32 22.13
N ALA A 240 5.63 21.91 23.35
CA ALA A 240 4.86 20.70 23.61
C ALA A 240 3.45 20.77 23.00
N ARG A 241 2.77 21.92 23.15
CA ARG A 241 1.45 22.16 22.54
C ARG A 241 1.51 22.05 21.00
N HIS A 242 2.49 22.66 20.37
CA HIS A 242 2.68 22.52 18.93
C HIS A 242 2.93 21.07 18.50
N ARG A 243 3.80 20.35 19.22
CA ARG A 243 4.05 18.91 18.94
C ARG A 243 2.80 18.06 19.12
N SER A 244 1.96 18.37 20.11
CA SER A 244 0.69 17.68 20.33
C SER A 244 -0.29 17.88 19.18
N VAL A 245 -0.42 19.11 18.66
CA VAL A 245 -1.23 19.39 17.46
C VAL A 245 -0.68 18.60 16.26
N ALA A 246 0.62 18.67 16.00
CA ALA A 246 1.24 17.98 14.89
C ALA A 246 1.08 16.45 14.97
N ALA A 247 1.21 15.87 16.17
CA ALA A 247 1.03 14.44 16.39
C ALA A 247 -0.45 14.02 16.22
N ARG A 248 -1.40 14.84 16.70
CA ARG A 248 -2.84 14.61 16.49
C ARG A 248 -3.19 14.63 15.00
N GLU A 249 -2.69 15.61 14.25
CA GLU A 249 -2.91 15.70 12.80
C GLU A 249 -2.27 14.54 12.04
N ARG A 250 -1.10 14.07 12.47
CA ARG A 250 -0.49 12.86 11.92
C ARG A 250 -1.39 11.64 12.13
N LEU A 251 -1.95 11.48 13.33
CA LEU A 251 -2.89 10.40 13.63
C LEU A 251 -4.15 10.53 12.79
N THR A 252 -4.76 11.71 12.69
CA THR A 252 -5.94 11.96 11.86
C THR A 252 -5.72 11.52 10.40
N ARG A 253 -4.56 11.84 9.83
CA ARG A 253 -4.20 11.40 8.47
C ARG A 253 -4.00 9.88 8.39
N ALA A 254 -3.35 9.26 9.36
CA ALA A 254 -3.14 7.81 9.39
C ALA A 254 -4.47 7.05 9.50
N LEU A 255 -5.39 7.55 10.30
CA LEU A 255 -6.75 7.02 10.42
C LEU A 255 -7.59 7.25 9.16
N GLY A 256 -7.25 8.25 8.34
CA GLY A 256 -8.04 8.61 7.16
C GLY A 256 -9.36 9.32 7.52
N LEU A 257 -9.43 9.95 8.70
CA LEU A 257 -10.60 10.68 9.16
C LEU A 257 -10.71 12.06 8.47
N GLY A 258 -11.92 12.46 8.10
CA GLY A 258 -12.22 13.81 7.63
C GLY A 258 -12.32 14.82 8.77
N GLU A 259 -12.35 16.12 8.43
CA GLU A 259 -12.39 17.24 9.38
C GLU A 259 -13.56 17.21 10.37
N GLN A 260 -14.65 16.53 10.03
CA GLN A 260 -15.88 16.48 10.83
C GLN A 260 -15.86 15.43 11.96
N LEU A 261 -14.89 14.50 11.92
CA LEU A 261 -14.82 13.42 12.91
C LEU A 261 -13.76 13.75 13.97
N SER A 262 -14.20 13.84 15.22
CA SER A 262 -13.32 14.05 16.37
C SER A 262 -13.16 12.75 17.16
N PHE A 263 -12.01 12.60 17.81
CA PHE A 263 -11.73 11.47 18.69
C PHE A 263 -11.08 11.96 19.99
N GLU A 264 -11.29 11.21 21.05
CA GLU A 264 -10.60 11.40 22.31
C GLU A 264 -9.40 10.46 22.42
N LEU A 265 -8.31 10.97 23.01
CA LEU A 265 -7.12 10.17 23.33
C LEU A 265 -7.11 9.82 24.81
N PRO A 266 -6.52 8.69 25.20
CA PRO A 266 -6.27 8.41 26.61
C PRO A 266 -5.31 9.44 27.20
N GLU A 267 -5.38 9.58 28.53
CA GLU A 267 -4.56 10.57 29.23
C GLU A 267 -3.08 10.21 29.31
N ARG A 268 -2.75 8.93 29.30
CA ARG A 268 -1.40 8.39 29.44
C ARG A 268 -1.16 7.23 28.50
N LEU A 269 0.11 6.99 28.21
CA LEU A 269 0.55 5.77 27.54
C LEU A 269 0.22 4.54 28.40
N PRO A 270 0.00 3.37 27.77
CA PRO A 270 -0.11 2.11 28.51
C PRO A 270 1.18 1.82 29.29
N ASP A 271 1.05 1.16 30.45
CA ASP A 271 2.19 0.77 31.26
C ASP A 271 3.14 -0.18 30.52
N LEU A 272 4.43 -0.09 30.85
CA LEU A 272 5.44 -0.98 30.30
C LEU A 272 5.17 -2.44 30.71
N PRO A 273 5.17 -3.42 29.81
CA PRO A 273 5.05 -4.83 30.15
C PRO A 273 6.13 -5.28 31.13
N GLN A 274 5.77 -6.20 32.04
CA GLN A 274 6.71 -6.67 33.07
C GLN A 274 7.86 -7.50 32.50
N THR A 275 7.59 -8.23 31.41
CA THR A 275 8.57 -9.08 30.74
C THR A 275 8.69 -8.68 29.29
N ALA A 276 9.91 -8.63 28.79
CA ALA A 276 10.17 -8.40 27.38
C ALA A 276 9.79 -9.63 26.54
N LEU A 277 9.35 -9.39 25.32
CA LEU A 277 9.13 -10.45 24.34
C LEU A 277 10.46 -11.09 23.93
N GLU A 278 10.53 -12.41 23.93
CA GLU A 278 11.66 -13.20 23.43
C GLU A 278 11.20 -14.07 22.27
N PRO A 279 11.23 -13.57 21.02
CA PRO A 279 10.80 -14.33 19.87
C PRO A 279 11.83 -15.42 19.52
N ARG A 280 11.52 -16.67 19.89
CA ARG A 280 12.34 -17.81 19.51
C ARG A 280 12.26 -18.04 18.01
N ASP A 281 13.38 -18.34 17.37
CA ASP A 281 13.46 -18.60 15.92
C ASP A 281 12.89 -17.48 15.03
N ALA A 282 12.91 -16.23 15.51
CA ALA A 282 12.32 -15.08 14.80
C ALA A 282 12.81 -14.92 13.36
N GLU A 283 14.11 -15.11 13.12
CA GLU A 283 14.69 -14.99 11.79
C GLU A 283 14.17 -16.07 10.82
N ARG A 284 14.06 -17.31 11.28
CA ARG A 284 13.53 -18.40 10.48
C ARG A 284 12.05 -18.18 10.17
N THR A 285 11.27 -17.87 11.19
CA THR A 285 9.84 -17.60 11.09
C THR A 285 9.56 -16.41 10.15
N ALA A 286 10.37 -15.36 10.21
CA ALA A 286 10.25 -14.22 9.30
C ALA A 286 10.48 -14.62 7.84
N VAL A 287 11.55 -15.35 7.52
CA VAL A 287 11.81 -15.79 6.14
C VAL A 287 10.70 -16.71 5.59
N GLU A 288 10.05 -17.48 6.45
CA GLU A 288 8.97 -18.40 6.07
C GLU A 288 7.61 -17.71 5.93
N ARG A 289 7.30 -16.75 6.80
CA ARG A 289 5.93 -16.20 6.97
C ARG A 289 5.73 -14.76 6.50
N ARG A 290 6.79 -13.98 6.32
CA ARG A 290 6.68 -12.57 5.90
C ARG A 290 6.03 -12.44 4.53
N LEU A 291 5.13 -11.49 4.40
CA LEU A 291 4.39 -11.25 3.17
C LEU A 291 5.29 -10.76 2.03
N ASP A 292 6.29 -9.93 2.31
CA ASP A 292 7.23 -9.41 1.32
C ASP A 292 8.15 -10.51 0.74
N VAL A 293 8.59 -11.46 1.56
CA VAL A 293 9.37 -12.63 1.11
C VAL A 293 8.50 -13.52 0.23
N ARG A 294 7.25 -13.74 0.63
CA ARG A 294 6.30 -14.54 -0.16
C ARG A 294 6.00 -13.87 -1.50
N LEU A 295 5.78 -12.55 -1.49
CA LEU A 295 5.58 -11.76 -2.70
C LEU A 295 6.78 -11.87 -3.65
N ALA A 296 8.01 -11.73 -3.15
CA ALA A 296 9.21 -11.86 -3.97
C ALA A 296 9.34 -13.25 -4.61
N ARG A 297 8.99 -14.32 -3.89
CA ARG A 297 8.96 -15.69 -4.43
C ARG A 297 7.92 -15.83 -5.53
N LEU A 298 6.70 -15.36 -5.32
CA LEU A 298 5.64 -15.39 -6.33
C LEU A 298 6.04 -14.64 -7.61
N ALA A 299 6.67 -13.47 -7.48
CA ALA A 299 7.17 -12.71 -8.63
C ALA A 299 8.26 -13.48 -9.39
N ALA A 300 9.16 -14.18 -8.72
CA ALA A 300 10.17 -15.02 -9.36
C ALA A 300 9.52 -16.24 -10.07
N GLU A 301 8.55 -16.88 -9.47
CA GLU A 301 7.79 -17.98 -10.09
C GLU A 301 7.01 -17.52 -11.34
N ALA A 302 6.36 -16.33 -11.28
CA ALA A 302 5.63 -15.76 -12.40
C ALA A 302 6.56 -15.43 -13.58
N THR A 303 7.74 -14.83 -13.29
CA THR A 303 8.73 -14.53 -14.33
C THR A 303 9.34 -15.80 -14.92
N ALA A 304 9.56 -16.85 -14.14
CA ALA A 304 10.02 -18.15 -14.62
C ALA A 304 9.03 -18.79 -15.61
N ARG A 305 7.72 -18.77 -15.29
CA ARG A 305 6.66 -19.27 -16.19
C ARG A 305 6.56 -18.44 -17.45
N SER A 306 6.65 -17.12 -17.33
CA SER A 306 6.64 -16.21 -18.47
C SER A 306 7.84 -16.44 -19.40
N LEU A 307 9.02 -16.71 -18.85
CA LEU A 307 10.22 -17.10 -19.62
C LEU A 307 9.97 -18.42 -20.37
N GLY A 308 9.39 -19.42 -19.73
CA GLY A 308 9.03 -20.69 -20.35
C GLY A 308 8.09 -20.48 -21.55
N LEU A 309 7.03 -19.69 -21.39
CA LEU A 309 6.10 -19.34 -22.47
C LEU A 309 6.80 -18.61 -23.61
N THR A 310 7.62 -17.59 -23.29
CA THR A 310 8.38 -16.82 -24.29
C THR A 310 9.32 -17.71 -25.10
N ARG A 311 9.99 -18.65 -24.45
CA ARG A 311 10.87 -19.62 -25.14
C ARG A 311 10.08 -20.56 -26.05
N ALA A 312 8.90 -21.02 -25.62
CA ALA A 312 8.03 -21.90 -26.41
C ALA A 312 7.48 -21.21 -27.65
N THR A 313 7.14 -19.93 -27.55
CA THR A 313 6.52 -19.13 -28.63
C THR A 313 7.53 -18.26 -29.40
N ARG A 314 8.86 -18.43 -29.20
CA ARG A 314 9.87 -17.51 -29.74
C ARG A 314 9.87 -17.38 -31.27
N PHE A 315 9.48 -18.44 -31.98
CA PHE A 315 9.54 -18.51 -33.47
C PHE A 315 8.24 -18.08 -34.15
N VAL A 316 7.18 -17.80 -33.38
CA VAL A 316 5.87 -17.42 -33.93
C VAL A 316 5.37 -16.20 -33.15
N ASN A 317 5.14 -15.08 -33.84
CA ASN A 317 4.60 -13.87 -33.23
C ASN A 317 3.07 -13.83 -33.33
N VAL A 318 2.55 -14.17 -34.52
CA VAL A 318 1.14 -14.19 -34.81
C VAL A 318 0.83 -15.50 -35.52
N LEU A 319 -0.27 -16.15 -35.20
CA LEU A 319 -0.87 -17.23 -35.93
C LEU A 319 -2.39 -17.05 -35.87
N GLU A 320 -2.93 -16.55 -36.96
CA GLU A 320 -4.37 -16.35 -37.12
C GLU A 320 -4.91 -17.20 -38.27
N ALA A 321 -6.16 -17.59 -38.16
CA ALA A 321 -6.87 -18.22 -39.26
C ALA A 321 -8.32 -17.77 -39.29
N GLY A 322 -8.87 -17.63 -40.49
CA GLY A 322 -10.20 -17.15 -40.63
C GLY A 322 -10.85 -17.42 -42.00
N TYR A 323 -12.06 -16.93 -42.11
CA TYR A 323 -12.87 -16.97 -43.33
C TYR A 323 -12.83 -15.62 -44.01
N VAL A 324 -12.62 -15.65 -45.33
CA VAL A 324 -12.61 -14.46 -46.20
C VAL A 324 -13.65 -14.61 -47.30
N ASN A 325 -14.36 -13.55 -47.57
CA ASN A 325 -15.34 -13.46 -48.67
C ASN A 325 -15.13 -12.17 -49.43
N SER A 326 -14.92 -12.28 -50.76
CA SER A 326 -14.82 -11.14 -51.65
C SER A 326 -15.90 -11.20 -52.72
N SER A 327 -16.48 -10.06 -53.03
CA SER A 327 -17.45 -9.89 -54.12
C SER A 327 -17.13 -8.64 -54.92
N GLU A 328 -17.06 -8.80 -56.24
CA GLU A 328 -16.72 -7.76 -57.21
C GLU A 328 -17.83 -7.60 -58.26
N THR A 329 -18.08 -6.38 -58.74
CA THR A 329 -19.08 -6.12 -59.76
C THR A 329 -18.72 -6.83 -61.08
N GLY A 330 -19.61 -7.73 -61.52
CA GLY A 330 -19.42 -8.49 -62.79
C GLY A 330 -18.59 -9.76 -62.63
N ALA A 331 -18.10 -10.09 -61.42
CA ALA A 331 -17.39 -11.33 -61.15
C ALA A 331 -18.17 -12.25 -60.18
N PRO A 332 -17.94 -13.58 -60.22
CA PRO A 332 -18.50 -14.50 -59.27
C PRO A 332 -17.98 -14.21 -57.85
N ARG A 333 -18.82 -14.39 -56.85
CA ARG A 333 -18.44 -14.31 -55.43
C ARG A 333 -17.37 -15.33 -55.11
N ARG A 334 -16.33 -14.91 -54.36
CA ARG A 334 -15.22 -15.77 -53.95
C ARG A 334 -15.27 -15.97 -52.43
N ASP A 335 -15.16 -17.21 -52.03
CA ASP A 335 -15.09 -17.61 -50.61
C ASP A 335 -13.79 -18.36 -50.40
N GLY A 336 -13.15 -18.16 -49.23
CA GLY A 336 -11.90 -18.82 -48.93
C GLY A 336 -11.58 -18.78 -47.42
N TYR A 337 -10.45 -19.37 -47.08
CA TYR A 337 -9.82 -19.22 -45.77
C TYR A 337 -8.50 -18.48 -45.93
N GLU A 338 -8.11 -17.77 -44.89
CA GLU A 338 -6.84 -17.07 -44.81
C GLU A 338 -6.11 -17.54 -43.54
N ILE A 339 -4.81 -17.74 -43.65
CA ILE A 339 -3.93 -18.03 -42.54
C ILE A 339 -2.84 -16.96 -42.50
N GLU A 340 -2.79 -16.19 -41.42
CA GLU A 340 -1.75 -15.19 -41.18
C GLU A 340 -0.71 -15.74 -40.22
N LEU A 341 0.56 -15.74 -40.65
CA LEU A 341 1.69 -16.20 -39.84
C LEU A 341 2.80 -15.15 -39.86
N GLU A 342 3.07 -14.56 -38.68
CA GLU A 342 4.19 -13.66 -38.51
C GLU A 342 5.38 -14.41 -37.90
N LEU A 343 6.50 -14.46 -38.64
CA LEU A 343 7.74 -15.09 -38.21
C LEU A 343 8.80 -14.00 -37.90
N PRO A 344 9.47 -14.02 -36.78
CA PRO A 344 10.55 -13.08 -36.44
C PRO A 344 11.85 -13.46 -37.17
N LEU A 345 11.93 -13.25 -38.47
CA LEU A 345 13.02 -13.71 -39.33
C LEU A 345 14.34 -13.00 -39.07
N PHE A 346 14.33 -11.78 -38.51
CA PHE A 346 15.54 -10.98 -38.30
C PHE A 346 16.24 -11.30 -37.00
N ASP A 347 15.52 -11.74 -35.95
CA ASP A 347 16.08 -12.01 -34.63
C ASP A 347 15.72 -13.40 -34.08
N PHE A 348 14.89 -14.16 -34.79
CA PHE A 348 14.36 -15.46 -34.36
C PHE A 348 13.81 -15.45 -32.93
N GLY A 349 13.26 -14.30 -32.48
CA GLY A 349 12.74 -14.08 -31.13
C GLY A 349 13.83 -14.03 -30.05
N ALA A 350 15.09 -13.83 -30.41
CA ALA A 350 16.20 -13.80 -29.46
C ALA A 350 16.09 -12.62 -28.49
N THR A 351 15.67 -11.45 -28.95
CA THR A 351 15.49 -10.25 -28.12
C THR A 351 14.42 -10.44 -27.05
N ARG A 352 13.27 -11.06 -27.41
CA ARG A 352 12.20 -11.39 -26.45
C ARG A 352 12.67 -12.39 -25.41
N ALA A 353 13.39 -13.44 -25.83
CA ALA A 353 13.90 -14.46 -24.94
C ALA A 353 14.97 -13.88 -23.98
N ALA A 354 15.92 -13.07 -24.47
CA ALA A 354 16.93 -12.40 -23.66
C ALA A 354 16.31 -11.45 -22.62
N ARG A 355 15.28 -10.67 -23.01
CA ARG A 355 14.55 -9.81 -22.08
C ARG A 355 13.84 -10.61 -20.99
N ALA A 356 13.17 -11.70 -21.35
CA ALA A 356 12.46 -12.54 -20.38
C ALA A 356 13.45 -13.21 -19.41
N GLU A 357 14.64 -13.63 -19.89
CA GLU A 357 15.70 -14.17 -19.06
C GLU A 357 16.28 -13.15 -18.09
N ALA A 358 16.53 -11.92 -18.54
CA ALA A 358 16.99 -10.83 -17.69
C ALA A 358 15.98 -10.49 -16.59
N LEU A 359 14.68 -10.47 -16.91
CA LEU A 359 13.60 -10.26 -15.93
C LEU A 359 13.52 -11.39 -14.89
N TYR A 360 13.72 -12.64 -15.32
CA TYR A 360 13.78 -13.78 -14.41
C TYR A 360 14.98 -13.68 -13.47
N LEU A 361 16.17 -13.39 -13.99
CA LEU A 361 17.38 -13.22 -13.18
C LEU A 361 17.24 -12.05 -12.19
N GLN A 362 16.64 -10.94 -12.62
CA GLN A 362 16.31 -9.82 -11.73
C GLN A 362 15.42 -10.25 -10.57
N ALA A 363 14.33 -10.96 -10.86
CA ALA A 363 13.40 -11.44 -9.83
C ALA A 363 14.05 -12.46 -8.89
N PHE A 364 14.89 -13.35 -9.41
CA PHE A 364 15.67 -14.32 -8.64
C PHE A 364 16.62 -13.65 -7.63
N HIS A 365 17.46 -12.72 -8.10
CA HIS A 365 18.39 -12.00 -7.24
C HIS A 365 17.65 -11.12 -6.23
N ARG A 366 16.53 -10.51 -6.62
CA ARG A 366 15.68 -9.74 -5.71
C ARG A 366 15.10 -10.60 -4.59
N THR A 367 14.67 -11.82 -4.89
CA THR A 367 14.17 -12.75 -3.87
C THR A 367 15.26 -13.07 -2.84
N ALA A 368 16.49 -13.33 -3.29
CA ALA A 368 17.63 -13.55 -2.39
C ALA A 368 17.94 -12.32 -1.53
N ALA A 369 17.91 -11.12 -2.12
CA ALA A 369 18.11 -9.86 -1.41
C ALA A 369 17.05 -9.64 -0.33
N VAL A 370 15.76 -9.79 -0.66
CA VAL A 370 14.63 -9.65 0.29
C VAL A 370 14.77 -10.65 1.45
N ALA A 371 15.17 -11.89 1.19
CA ALA A 371 15.37 -12.89 2.23
C ALA A 371 16.54 -12.53 3.18
N THR A 372 17.61 -11.94 2.64
CA THR A 372 18.75 -11.47 3.44
C THR A 372 18.37 -10.25 4.28
N GLU A 373 17.68 -9.28 3.67
CA GLU A 373 17.15 -8.10 4.36
C GLU A 373 16.18 -8.50 5.47
N ALA A 374 15.29 -9.45 5.23
CA ALA A 374 14.33 -9.92 6.22
C ALA A 374 15.01 -10.38 7.53
N ARG A 375 16.10 -11.15 7.41
CA ARG A 375 16.86 -11.60 8.58
C ARG A 375 17.53 -10.43 9.31
N SER A 376 18.14 -9.50 8.56
CA SER A 376 18.82 -8.32 9.13
C SER A 376 17.84 -7.41 9.85
N GLN A 377 16.69 -7.11 9.23
CA GLN A 377 15.64 -6.25 9.78
C GLN A 377 15.03 -6.83 11.06
N VAL A 378 14.87 -8.16 11.16
CA VAL A 378 14.38 -8.80 12.39
C VAL A 378 15.39 -8.59 13.53
N ARG A 379 16.70 -8.80 13.29
CA ARG A 379 17.74 -8.57 14.31
C ARG A 379 17.79 -7.12 14.75
N GLU A 380 17.76 -6.19 13.79
CA GLU A 380 17.77 -4.76 14.07
C GLU A 380 16.55 -4.34 14.89
N SER A 381 15.33 -4.70 14.43
CA SER A 381 14.09 -4.35 15.13
C SER A 381 14.00 -4.98 16.51
N TYR A 382 14.48 -6.21 16.67
CA TYR A 382 14.53 -6.85 17.99
C TYR A 382 15.54 -6.16 18.92
N SER A 383 16.72 -5.79 18.42
CA SER A 383 17.70 -5.01 19.19
C SER A 383 17.14 -3.66 19.63
N ALA A 384 16.44 -2.95 18.72
CA ALA A 384 15.80 -1.67 19.03
C ALA A 384 14.68 -1.84 20.08
N TYR A 385 13.85 -2.89 19.96
CA TYR A 385 12.82 -3.23 20.92
C TYR A 385 13.42 -3.51 22.31
N ARG A 386 14.46 -4.33 22.39
CA ARG A 386 15.13 -4.66 23.67
C ARG A 386 15.74 -3.42 24.32
N MET A 387 16.46 -2.63 23.55
CA MET A 387 17.03 -1.37 24.06
C MET A 387 15.95 -0.43 24.58
N ALA A 388 14.86 -0.25 23.85
CA ALA A 388 13.77 0.62 24.26
C ALA A 388 13.05 0.10 25.52
N TRP A 389 12.85 -1.23 25.62
CA TRP A 389 12.29 -1.85 26.82
C TRP A 389 13.20 -1.70 28.04
N ASP A 390 14.50 -2.00 27.90
CA ASP A 390 15.48 -1.88 28.97
C ASP A 390 15.59 -0.42 29.46
N LEU A 391 15.57 0.54 28.53
CA LEU A 391 15.62 1.97 28.86
C LEU A 391 14.36 2.44 29.58
N ALA A 392 13.17 2.12 29.06
CA ALA A 392 11.90 2.49 29.70
C ALA A 392 11.77 1.86 31.10
N ARG A 393 12.22 0.61 31.26
CA ARG A 393 12.28 -0.08 32.54
C ARG A 393 13.22 0.62 33.52
N HIS A 394 14.41 1.00 33.07
CA HIS A 394 15.38 1.71 33.88
C HIS A 394 14.85 3.06 34.42
N TYR A 395 14.17 3.82 33.54
CA TYR A 395 13.48 5.03 33.96
C TYR A 395 12.37 4.75 34.98
N ARG A 396 11.52 3.73 34.75
CA ARG A 396 10.39 3.38 35.60
C ARG A 396 10.85 2.89 36.99
N ASP A 397 11.85 2.00 37.04
CA ASP A 397 12.18 1.25 38.23
C ASP A 397 13.29 1.94 39.06
N GLU A 398 14.16 2.74 38.43
CA GLU A 398 15.32 3.36 39.08
C GLU A 398 15.29 4.89 39.02
N ILE A 399 15.32 5.51 37.84
CA ILE A 399 15.56 6.96 37.72
C ILE A 399 14.41 7.76 38.34
N VAL A 400 13.17 7.51 37.93
CA VAL A 400 12.00 8.27 38.40
C VAL A 400 11.78 8.07 39.92
N PRO A 401 11.82 6.85 40.47
CA PRO A 401 11.70 6.67 41.93
C PRO A 401 12.86 7.27 42.70
N LEU A 402 14.09 7.23 42.17
CA LEU A 402 15.24 7.85 42.81
C LEU A 402 15.11 9.38 42.86
N ARG A 403 14.76 10.01 41.74
CA ARG A 403 14.52 11.46 41.65
C ARG A 403 13.42 11.90 42.61
N ARG A 404 12.34 11.12 42.72
CA ARG A 404 11.27 11.39 43.67
C ARG A 404 11.77 11.33 45.13
N ARG A 405 12.54 10.31 45.51
CA ARG A 405 13.12 10.20 46.86
C ARG A 405 14.09 11.33 47.18
N ILE A 406 14.92 11.73 46.20
CA ILE A 406 15.80 12.88 46.35
C ILE A 406 14.97 14.15 46.62
N SER A 407 13.94 14.40 45.85
CA SER A 407 13.08 15.57 46.02
C SER A 407 12.37 15.58 47.39
N GLU A 408 11.86 14.42 47.83
CA GLU A 408 11.24 14.25 49.15
C GLU A 408 12.26 14.53 50.30
N GLU A 409 13.49 14.00 50.21
CA GLU A 409 14.55 14.23 51.18
C GLU A 409 15.03 15.69 51.17
N THR A 410 15.18 16.30 49.99
CA THR A 410 15.56 17.72 49.89
C THR A 410 14.49 18.63 50.50
N LEU A 411 13.20 18.29 50.33
CA LEU A 411 12.09 19.02 50.93
C LEU A 411 12.14 18.93 52.46
N LEU A 412 12.43 17.73 53.03
CA LEU A 412 12.59 17.56 54.50
C LEU A 412 13.76 18.37 55.01
N ARG A 413 14.90 18.37 54.34
CA ARG A 413 16.07 19.18 54.69
C ARG A 413 15.82 20.69 54.61
N TYR A 414 15.07 21.13 53.58
CA TYR A 414 14.65 22.50 53.42
C TYR A 414 13.77 22.94 54.61
N ASN A 415 12.79 22.13 54.98
CA ASN A 415 11.94 22.38 56.16
C ASN A 415 12.75 22.41 57.47
N GLY A 416 13.84 21.64 57.56
CA GLY A 416 14.82 21.67 58.65
C GLY A 416 15.84 22.82 58.56
N MET A 417 15.75 23.72 57.59
CA MET A 417 16.71 24.81 57.33
C MET A 417 18.14 24.32 57.04
N LEU A 418 18.31 23.10 56.56
CA LEU A 418 19.61 22.48 56.28
C LEU A 418 20.09 22.69 54.88
N VAL A 419 19.17 22.97 53.93
CA VAL A 419 19.46 23.27 52.54
C VAL A 419 18.73 24.54 52.11
N SER A 420 19.21 25.16 51.04
CA SER A 420 18.61 26.36 50.50
C SER A 420 17.39 26.05 49.62
N VAL A 421 16.53 27.04 49.40
CA VAL A 421 15.41 26.96 48.41
C VAL A 421 15.90 26.64 47.00
N PHE A 422 17.13 27.05 46.66
CA PHE A 422 17.72 26.80 45.35
C PHE A 422 18.02 25.35 45.08
N GLU A 423 18.48 24.66 46.13
CA GLU A 423 18.75 23.21 46.05
C GLU A 423 17.45 22.45 45.84
N LEU A 424 16.37 22.81 46.57
CA LEU A 424 15.05 22.27 46.37
C LEU A 424 14.52 22.52 44.93
N LEU A 425 14.67 23.74 44.42
CA LEU A 425 14.22 24.09 43.06
C LEU A 425 15.09 23.41 41.96
N ALA A 426 16.40 23.26 42.18
CA ALA A 426 17.27 22.51 41.29
C ALA A 426 16.84 21.04 41.20
N ASP A 427 16.55 20.39 42.34
CA ASP A 427 16.05 19.01 42.35
C ASP A 427 14.71 18.86 41.63
N SER A 428 13.81 19.84 41.79
CA SER A 428 12.54 19.86 41.06
C SER A 428 12.75 19.89 39.54
N ARG A 429 13.73 20.66 39.03
CA ARG A 429 14.09 20.69 37.59
C ARG A 429 14.60 19.35 37.10
N GLU A 430 15.47 18.70 37.89
CA GLU A 430 15.99 17.37 37.56
C GLU A 430 14.87 16.31 37.54
N GLN A 431 13.88 16.43 38.44
CA GLN A 431 12.70 15.57 38.42
C GLN A 431 11.86 15.76 37.12
N VAL A 432 11.67 17.01 36.68
CA VAL A 432 10.99 17.36 35.43
C VAL A 432 11.67 16.69 34.24
N ILE A 433 13.01 16.78 34.15
CA ILE A 433 13.80 16.14 33.09
C ILE A 433 13.59 14.62 33.13
N GLY A 434 13.67 13.99 34.31
CA GLY A 434 13.51 12.55 34.49
C GLY A 434 12.13 12.03 34.05
N VAL A 435 11.05 12.72 34.43
CA VAL A 435 9.69 12.33 34.05
C VAL A 435 9.46 12.53 32.55
N THR A 436 9.92 13.64 31.95
CA THR A 436 9.81 13.88 30.51
C THR A 436 10.54 12.79 29.72
N ALA A 437 11.75 12.44 30.14
CA ALA A 437 12.53 11.37 29.51
C ALA A 437 11.86 9.99 29.65
N TYR A 438 11.18 9.72 30.77
CA TYR A 438 10.40 8.48 30.93
C TYR A 438 9.22 8.40 29.96
N ILE A 439 8.45 9.49 29.77
CA ILE A 439 7.35 9.55 28.79
C ILE A 439 7.89 9.28 27.38
N GLU A 440 9.05 9.85 27.04
CA GLU A 440 9.69 9.62 25.76
C GLU A 440 10.18 8.17 25.60
N ALA A 441 10.82 7.61 26.59
CA ALA A 441 11.30 6.23 26.59
C ALA A 441 10.12 5.22 26.47
N LEU A 442 9.01 5.49 27.15
CA LEU A 442 7.80 4.65 27.08
C LEU A 442 7.13 4.73 25.70
N ARG A 443 7.07 5.93 25.09
CA ARG A 443 6.62 6.11 23.71
C ARG A 443 7.50 5.32 22.75
N ASP A 444 8.81 5.45 22.85
CA ASP A 444 9.78 4.81 21.98
C ASP A 444 9.72 3.29 22.08
N PHE A 445 9.45 2.77 23.28
CA PHE A 445 9.18 1.35 23.49
C PHE A 445 7.95 0.88 22.71
N TRP A 446 6.80 1.55 22.83
CA TRP A 446 5.58 1.15 22.13
C TRP A 446 5.69 1.26 20.60
N ILE A 447 6.45 2.25 20.11
CA ILE A 447 6.77 2.37 18.69
C ILE A 447 7.69 1.23 18.25
N ALA A 448 8.72 0.89 19.02
CA ALA A 448 9.64 -0.20 18.71
C ALA A 448 8.93 -1.57 18.74
N ASP A 449 8.02 -1.78 19.68
CA ASP A 449 7.15 -2.97 19.74
C ASP A 449 6.29 -3.10 18.50
N SER A 450 5.59 -2.03 18.11
CA SER A 450 4.77 -2.01 16.89
C SER A 450 5.59 -2.32 15.63
N ARG A 451 6.81 -1.77 15.55
CA ARG A 451 7.74 -2.03 14.43
C ARG A 451 8.21 -3.48 14.40
N LEU A 452 8.58 -4.04 15.55
CA LEU A 452 8.99 -5.44 15.64
C LEU A 452 7.87 -6.37 15.19
N GLN A 453 6.64 -6.17 15.65
CA GLN A 453 5.48 -6.95 15.24
C GLN A 453 5.24 -6.84 13.73
N THR A 454 5.36 -5.66 13.16
CA THR A 454 5.20 -5.41 11.72
C THR A 454 6.28 -6.12 10.91
N VAL A 455 7.54 -6.01 11.34
CA VAL A 455 8.68 -6.65 10.67
C VAL A 455 8.58 -8.17 10.72
N LEU A 456 8.09 -8.76 11.81
CA LEU A 456 7.86 -10.20 11.93
C LEU A 456 6.72 -10.70 11.04
N ALA A 457 5.69 -9.87 10.85
CA ALA A 457 4.47 -10.26 10.11
C ALA A 457 4.56 -10.02 8.59
N ALA A 458 5.11 -8.90 8.17
CA ALA A 458 4.97 -8.42 6.81
C ALA A 458 6.25 -7.86 6.17
N GLY A 459 7.19 -7.40 6.97
CA GLY A 459 8.33 -6.57 6.54
C GLY A 459 8.11 -5.11 6.92
N PRO A 460 9.08 -4.21 6.64
CA PRO A 460 8.98 -2.81 7.01
C PRO A 460 7.81 -2.13 6.31
N ALA A 461 7.08 -1.27 7.03
CA ALA A 461 5.92 -0.53 6.51
C ALA A 461 6.26 0.33 5.28
N THR A 462 7.52 0.71 5.12
CA THR A 462 8.05 1.51 4.01
C THR A 462 8.52 0.70 2.81
N ALA A 463 8.39 -0.63 2.84
CA ALA A 463 8.67 -1.46 1.66
C ALA A 463 7.62 -1.17 0.56
N ALA A 464 7.60 0.06 0.07
CA ALA A 464 7.17 0.33 -1.28
C ALA A 464 8.04 -0.57 -2.16
N VAL A 465 7.46 -1.61 -2.72
CA VAL A 465 8.11 -2.41 -3.76
C VAL A 465 8.43 -1.43 -4.89
N PRO A 466 9.70 -0.95 -5.05
CA PRO A 466 10.00 -0.02 -6.12
C PRO A 466 9.80 -0.80 -7.42
N GLY A 467 8.83 -0.34 -8.23
CA GLY A 467 8.76 -0.73 -9.63
C GLY A 467 8.43 -2.20 -9.88
N THR A 468 7.21 -2.65 -9.52
CA THR A 468 6.42 -3.27 -10.56
C THR A 468 5.98 -2.14 -11.49
N ALA A 469 6.94 -1.61 -12.27
CA ALA A 469 6.54 -1.09 -13.58
C ALA A 469 5.69 -2.23 -14.14
N ALA A 470 4.42 -1.98 -14.34
CA ALA A 470 3.58 -2.89 -15.10
C ALA A 470 4.43 -3.25 -16.31
N LEU A 471 4.88 -4.53 -16.36
CA LEU A 471 5.47 -5.00 -17.61
C LEU A 471 4.41 -4.62 -18.61
N PRO A 472 4.72 -3.82 -19.63
CA PRO A 472 3.72 -3.54 -20.64
C PRO A 472 3.18 -4.92 -20.98
N VAL A 473 1.90 -5.13 -20.71
CA VAL A 473 1.17 -6.21 -21.34
C VAL A 473 1.60 -6.02 -22.79
N THR A 474 2.36 -6.97 -23.30
CA THR A 474 2.60 -6.99 -24.73
C THR A 474 1.19 -7.05 -25.28
N ASP A 475 0.64 -5.89 -25.64
CA ASP A 475 -0.34 -5.86 -26.68
C ASP A 475 0.36 -6.50 -27.89
N ALA A 476 0.23 -7.81 -27.94
CA ALA A 476 0.31 -8.53 -29.21
C ALA A 476 -1.02 -8.27 -29.93
N GLY A 477 -1.40 -7.00 -29.98
CA GLY A 477 -2.27 -6.48 -30.97
C GLY A 477 -1.38 -6.22 -32.19
N PRO A 478 -1.77 -6.63 -33.40
CA PRO A 478 -1.03 -6.31 -34.60
C PRO A 478 -0.85 -4.80 -34.66
N ALA A 479 0.35 -4.39 -35.05
CA ALA A 479 0.68 -3.01 -35.33
C ALA A 479 -0.39 -2.49 -36.34
N THR A 480 -1.40 -1.79 -35.83
CA THR A 480 -2.23 -0.95 -36.65
C THR A 480 -1.29 0.03 -37.31
N SER A 481 -1.26 0.00 -38.64
CA SER A 481 -0.52 0.92 -39.49
C SER A 481 -0.69 2.33 -38.95
N ALA A 482 0.42 2.96 -38.61
CA ALA A 482 0.48 4.29 -38.04
C ALA A 482 -0.32 5.24 -38.94
N ALA A 483 -1.45 5.73 -38.43
CA ALA A 483 -1.94 7.02 -38.86
C ALA A 483 -0.86 8.07 -38.57
N PRO A 484 -0.59 9.02 -39.44
CA PRO A 484 0.49 9.98 -39.22
C PRO A 484 0.27 10.72 -37.91
N TYR A 485 1.25 10.64 -37.04
CA TYR A 485 1.33 11.39 -35.81
C TYR A 485 1.27 12.88 -36.12
N VAL A 486 0.15 13.51 -35.84
CA VAL A 486 0.05 14.97 -35.87
C VAL A 486 0.73 15.48 -34.63
N ASP A 487 1.90 16.08 -34.85
CA ASP A 487 2.73 16.67 -33.83
C ASP A 487 1.96 17.76 -33.08
N SER A 488 1.45 17.46 -31.89
CA SER A 488 0.74 18.41 -31.02
C SER A 488 1.64 19.53 -30.48
N ALA A 489 2.96 19.45 -30.69
CA ALA A 489 3.89 20.52 -30.31
C ALA A 489 3.74 21.73 -31.22
N ALA A 490 3.36 21.56 -32.51
CA ALA A 490 3.15 22.65 -33.43
C ALA A 490 1.87 23.48 -33.14
N LEU A 491 0.90 22.93 -32.42
CA LEU A 491 -0.31 23.64 -32.00
C LEU A 491 -0.10 24.49 -30.74
N PHE A 492 0.91 24.17 -29.92
CA PHE A 492 1.21 24.94 -28.73
C PHE A 492 2.08 26.19 -29.04
N GLU A 493 2.98 26.11 -30.01
CA GLU A 493 3.79 27.27 -30.42
C GLU A 493 2.96 28.35 -31.15
N SER A 494 1.92 27.97 -31.90
CA SER A 494 1.05 28.96 -32.55
C SER A 494 0.13 29.70 -31.58
N ALA A 495 -0.19 29.11 -30.42
CA ALA A 495 -1.02 29.76 -29.39
C ALA A 495 -0.23 30.74 -28.52
N VAL A 496 1.09 30.56 -28.38
CA VAL A 496 1.97 31.47 -27.61
C VAL A 496 2.42 32.66 -28.46
N ALA A 497 2.61 32.50 -29.78
CA ALA A 497 2.99 33.57 -30.68
C ALA A 497 1.86 34.58 -30.96
N GLY A 498 0.59 34.19 -30.80
CA GLY A 498 -0.59 35.05 -30.99
C GLY A 498 -0.84 36.04 -29.85
N ARG A 499 -0.23 35.85 -28.66
CA ARG A 499 -0.41 36.74 -27.49
C ARG A 499 0.65 37.85 -27.32
N ALA A 500 1.68 37.85 -28.13
CA ALA A 500 2.77 38.87 -28.04
C ALA A 500 2.59 40.05 -29.03
N ARG A 501 1.46 40.19 -29.72
CA ARG A 501 1.17 41.34 -30.64
C ARG A 501 -0.05 42.16 -30.26
N ALA A 502 -0.51 42.11 -29.05
CA ALA A 502 -1.56 42.99 -28.54
C ALA A 502 -1.15 43.56 -27.17
N HIS A 503 -0.11 44.42 -27.17
CA HIS A 503 0.09 45.53 -26.25
C HIS A 503 1.13 46.47 -26.87
#